data_e7cd0c21278382c3f5276697fd327fd3
#
_entry.id   e7cd0c21278382c3f5276697fd327fd3
#
_cell.length_a   1.000
_cell.length_b   1.000
_cell.length_c   1.000
_cell.angle_alpha   90.00
_cell.angle_beta   90.00
_cell.angle_gamma   90.00
#
_symmetry.space_group_name_H-M   'P 1'
#
loop_
_entity.id
_entity.type
_entity.pdbx_description
1 polymer ?
#
loop_
_entity_poly.entity_id
_entity_poly.type
_entity_poly.pdbx_seq_one_letter_code
_entity_poly.pdbx_strand_id
1 'polypeptide(L)'
;MSETQILEGLPQIQIQTERGNMTIEMFEDDAPNTVANMISLIEKGFYDGLNFHRVIADFMIQGGCPEGSGTGGPGYNFDDECTAERRHDSAGVLSMANSGEHTNGSQFFITHGPTPHLDGKHTVFGKVTDGLEVVNEIQQGDFMDKVVVLQKRDHVYEVETI
;
A
#
# COMPACT_ATOMS: atom_id res chain seq x y z
N MET A 1 8.86 -12.20 -15.53
CA MET A 1 7.93 -11.06 -15.69
C MET A 1 6.52 -11.55 -15.43
N SER A 2 5.82 -10.87 -14.57
CA SER A 2 4.44 -11.24 -14.24
C SER A 2 3.48 -10.53 -15.16
N GLU A 3 2.53 -11.27 -15.71
CA GLU A 3 1.43 -10.67 -16.45
C GLU A 3 0.26 -10.45 -15.51
N THR A 4 -0.37 -9.28 -15.60
CA THR A 4 -1.57 -9.01 -14.83
C THR A 4 -2.72 -9.84 -15.32
N GLN A 5 -3.38 -10.57 -14.42
CA GLN A 5 -4.58 -11.35 -14.74
C GLN A 5 -5.82 -10.50 -14.50
N ILE A 6 -6.83 -10.67 -15.33
CA ILE A 6 -8.13 -10.01 -15.17
C ILE A 6 -9.09 -11.03 -14.56
N LEU A 7 -9.42 -10.84 -13.28
CA LEU A 7 -10.27 -11.74 -12.50
C LEU A 7 -11.31 -10.95 -11.72
N GLU A 8 -12.42 -11.60 -11.36
CA GLU A 8 -13.51 -10.96 -10.60
C GLU A 8 -13.22 -10.83 -9.11
N GLY A 9 -12.26 -11.60 -8.59
CA GLY A 9 -11.86 -11.53 -7.19
C GLY A 9 -11.18 -10.20 -6.87
N LEU A 10 -10.86 -9.98 -5.58
CA LEU A 10 -10.15 -8.77 -5.18
C LEU A 10 -8.79 -8.67 -5.88
N PRO A 11 -8.36 -7.45 -6.24
CA PRO A 11 -7.05 -7.27 -6.84
C PRO A 11 -5.93 -7.73 -5.93
N GLN A 12 -4.82 -8.14 -6.53
CA GLN A 12 -3.60 -8.51 -5.80
C GLN A 12 -2.41 -7.82 -6.42
N ILE A 13 -1.53 -7.32 -5.57
CA ILE A 13 -0.26 -6.72 -5.97
C ILE A 13 0.88 -7.48 -5.31
N GLN A 14 2.10 -7.30 -5.84
CA GLN A 14 3.29 -7.87 -5.25
C GLN A 14 4.39 -6.81 -5.18
N ILE A 15 4.98 -6.66 -4.01
CA ILE A 15 6.17 -5.82 -3.81
C ILE A 15 7.38 -6.76 -3.78
N GLN A 16 8.30 -6.57 -4.71
CA GLN A 16 9.51 -7.37 -4.84
C GLN A 16 10.69 -6.64 -4.23
N THR A 17 11.36 -7.30 -3.30
CA THR A 17 12.53 -6.75 -2.61
C THR A 17 13.67 -7.75 -2.59
N GLU A 18 14.86 -7.28 -2.27
CA GLU A 18 16.04 -8.11 -2.06
C GLU A 18 15.83 -9.17 -0.98
N ARG A 19 14.95 -8.91 -0.01
CA ARG A 19 14.66 -9.84 1.09
C ARG A 19 13.54 -10.82 0.79
N GLY A 20 12.88 -10.67 -0.33
CA GLY A 20 11.77 -11.52 -0.78
C GLY A 20 10.60 -10.69 -1.26
N ASN A 21 9.50 -11.37 -1.56
CA ASN A 21 8.30 -10.75 -2.11
C ASN A 21 7.17 -10.72 -1.09
N MET A 22 6.37 -9.66 -1.15
CA MET A 22 5.15 -9.51 -0.36
C MET A 22 3.97 -9.45 -1.31
N THR A 23 3.06 -10.41 -1.21
CA THR A 23 1.82 -10.43 -1.99
C THR A 23 0.69 -9.89 -1.12
N ILE A 24 -0.08 -8.97 -1.67
CA ILE A 24 -1.08 -8.21 -0.91
C ILE A 24 -2.41 -8.27 -1.65
N GLU A 25 -3.47 -8.65 -0.93
CA GLU A 25 -4.83 -8.57 -1.42
C GLU A 25 -5.37 -7.17 -1.13
N MET A 26 -5.99 -6.55 -2.14
CA MET A 26 -6.46 -5.17 -2.06
C MET A 26 -7.98 -5.16 -1.83
N PHE A 27 -8.44 -4.37 -0.86
CA PHE A 27 -9.85 -4.29 -0.47
C PHE A 27 -10.61 -3.27 -1.33
N GLU A 28 -10.77 -3.58 -2.60
CA GLU A 28 -11.39 -2.66 -3.56
C GLU A 28 -12.83 -2.29 -3.20
N ASP A 29 -13.59 -3.24 -2.65
CA ASP A 29 -15.00 -2.99 -2.32
C ASP A 29 -15.15 -2.00 -1.15
N ASP A 30 -14.16 -1.94 -0.25
CA ASP A 30 -14.19 -1.08 0.94
C ASP A 30 -13.48 0.26 0.69
N ALA A 31 -12.47 0.27 -0.16
CA ALA A 31 -11.65 1.46 -0.42
C ALA A 31 -11.36 1.57 -1.92
N PRO A 32 -12.39 1.73 -2.76
CA PRO A 32 -12.22 1.67 -4.21
C PRO A 32 -11.29 2.74 -4.77
N ASN A 33 -11.36 3.96 -4.25
CA ASN A 33 -10.52 5.05 -4.75
C ASN A 33 -9.05 4.88 -4.33
N THR A 34 -8.83 4.45 -3.10
CA THR A 34 -7.47 4.17 -2.58
C THR A 34 -6.81 3.05 -3.37
N VAL A 35 -7.55 1.97 -3.64
CA VAL A 35 -7.06 0.85 -4.45
C VAL A 35 -6.79 1.30 -5.88
N ALA A 36 -7.70 2.09 -6.46
CA ALA A 36 -7.51 2.63 -7.82
C ALA A 36 -6.25 3.49 -7.91
N ASN A 37 -6.00 4.32 -6.89
CA ASN A 37 -4.79 5.12 -6.84
C ASN A 37 -3.53 4.27 -6.87
N MET A 38 -3.44 3.28 -6.00
CA MET A 38 -2.24 2.44 -5.93
C MET A 38 -2.04 1.62 -7.20
N ILE A 39 -3.09 1.01 -7.73
CA ILE A 39 -2.98 0.24 -8.98
C ILE A 39 -2.51 1.14 -10.12
N SER A 40 -3.10 2.32 -10.26
CA SER A 40 -2.71 3.26 -11.31
C SER A 40 -1.24 3.69 -11.19
N LEU A 41 -0.76 3.96 -9.97
CA LEU A 41 0.64 4.32 -9.73
C LEU A 41 1.58 3.14 -10.01
N ILE A 42 1.20 1.93 -9.61
CA ILE A 42 1.99 0.72 -9.90
C ILE A 42 2.14 0.53 -11.40
N GLU A 43 1.07 0.67 -12.15
CA GLU A 43 1.09 0.45 -13.60
C GLU A 43 1.92 1.51 -14.34
N LYS A 44 2.12 2.68 -13.74
CA LYS A 44 3.01 3.72 -14.26
C LYS A 44 4.47 3.53 -13.86
N GLY A 45 4.77 2.52 -13.05
CA GLY A 45 6.12 2.30 -12.53
C GLY A 45 6.53 3.27 -11.42
N PHE A 46 5.57 3.96 -10.81
CA PHE A 46 5.83 4.99 -9.81
C PHE A 46 6.63 4.47 -8.60
N TYR A 47 6.29 3.26 -8.13
CA TYR A 47 6.91 2.69 -6.93
C TYR A 47 8.23 1.98 -7.19
N ASP A 48 8.56 1.68 -8.44
CA ASP A 48 9.79 0.94 -8.77
C ASP A 48 11.02 1.73 -8.34
N GLY A 49 11.86 1.12 -7.53
CA GLY A 49 13.08 1.75 -7.02
C GLY A 49 12.90 2.68 -5.84
N LEU A 50 11.69 2.85 -5.34
CA LEU A 50 11.47 3.63 -4.12
C LEU A 50 11.84 2.80 -2.89
N ASN A 51 12.07 3.46 -1.76
CA ASN A 51 12.50 2.76 -0.55
C ASN A 51 11.45 2.80 0.56
N PHE A 52 11.69 1.95 1.56
CA PHE A 52 11.01 2.03 2.85
C PHE A 52 11.77 3.03 3.70
N HIS A 53 11.41 4.30 3.61
CA HIS A 53 12.16 5.40 4.23
C HIS A 53 11.97 5.48 5.75
N ARG A 54 10.97 4.78 6.30
CA ARG A 54 10.68 4.77 7.73
C ARG A 54 10.27 3.37 8.15
N VAL A 55 11.05 2.77 9.05
CA VAL A 55 10.76 1.45 9.60
C VAL A 55 10.88 1.54 11.12
N ILE A 56 9.81 1.20 11.82
CA ILE A 56 9.78 1.20 13.27
C ILE A 56 9.47 -0.23 13.72
N ALA A 57 10.42 -0.86 14.41
CA ALA A 57 10.27 -2.23 14.89
C ALA A 57 9.01 -2.38 15.74
N ASP A 58 8.33 -3.51 15.56
CA ASP A 58 7.08 -3.84 16.26
C ASP A 58 5.93 -2.86 16.00
N PHE A 59 6.05 -2.03 14.95
CA PHE A 59 5.01 -1.09 14.56
C PHE A 59 4.67 -1.23 13.06
N MET A 60 5.53 -0.72 12.18
CA MET A 60 5.22 -0.73 10.74
C MET A 60 6.46 -0.48 9.88
N ILE A 61 6.31 -0.78 8.58
CA ILE A 61 7.23 -0.34 7.52
C ILE A 61 6.48 0.63 6.61
N GLN A 62 7.09 1.76 6.28
CA GLN A 62 6.45 2.83 5.49
C GLN A 62 7.32 3.19 4.29
N GLY A 63 6.70 3.30 3.13
CA GLY A 63 7.37 3.66 1.90
C GLY A 63 6.44 4.36 0.91
N GLY A 64 6.94 4.52 -0.33
CA GLY A 64 6.14 5.13 -1.40
C GLY A 64 6.33 6.64 -1.55
N CYS A 65 7.31 7.23 -0.86
CA CYS A 65 7.68 8.63 -1.07
C CYS A 65 8.70 8.72 -2.22
N PRO A 66 8.39 9.45 -3.31
CA PRO A 66 9.31 9.53 -4.45
C PRO A 66 10.66 10.17 -4.12
N GLU A 67 10.71 11.00 -3.08
CA GLU A 67 11.97 11.64 -2.64
C GLU A 67 12.66 10.86 -1.51
N GLY A 68 12.02 9.82 -0.98
CA GLY A 68 12.58 9.03 0.12
C GLY A 68 12.68 9.78 1.44
N SER A 69 12.01 10.91 1.58
CA SER A 69 12.12 11.79 2.77
C SER A 69 10.88 11.77 3.65
N GLY A 70 9.76 11.26 3.13
CA GLY A 70 8.47 11.29 3.83
C GLY A 70 7.63 12.52 3.50
N THR A 71 8.14 13.45 2.70
CA THR A 71 7.43 14.68 2.35
C THR A 71 6.87 14.69 0.92
N GLY A 72 7.29 13.74 0.08
CA GLY A 72 6.87 13.69 -1.32
C GLY A 72 5.63 12.84 -1.53
N GLY A 73 5.04 13.01 -2.70
CA GLY A 73 3.85 12.27 -3.12
C GLY A 73 3.66 12.34 -4.64
N PRO A 74 2.49 11.90 -5.13
CA PRO A 74 2.25 11.80 -6.57
C PRO A 74 1.83 13.12 -7.23
N GLY A 75 1.75 14.20 -6.46
CA GLY A 75 1.34 15.51 -6.96
C GLY A 75 -0.13 15.84 -6.75
N TYR A 76 -0.84 15.03 -5.97
CA TYR A 76 -2.25 15.23 -5.64
C TYR A 76 -2.57 14.57 -4.31
N ASN A 77 -3.73 14.90 -3.76
CA ASN A 77 -4.31 14.26 -2.58
C ASN A 77 -5.67 13.68 -2.92
N PHE A 78 -6.14 12.74 -2.10
CA PHE A 78 -7.49 12.18 -2.22
C PHE A 78 -8.05 11.84 -0.83
N ASP A 79 -9.38 11.65 -0.81
CA ASP A 79 -10.13 11.47 0.44
C ASP A 79 -9.85 10.15 1.13
N ASP A 80 -9.98 10.15 2.46
CA ASP A 80 -9.97 8.94 3.27
C ASP A 80 -11.18 8.06 2.95
N GLU A 81 -10.98 6.75 3.05
CA GLU A 81 -12.03 5.75 2.87
C GLU A 81 -12.04 4.78 4.06
N CYS A 82 -12.00 5.32 5.28
CA CYS A 82 -12.01 4.50 6.49
C CYS A 82 -13.38 3.86 6.71
N THR A 83 -13.40 2.57 7.06
CA THR A 83 -14.62 1.84 7.38
C THR A 83 -14.48 1.13 8.72
N ALA A 84 -15.61 0.83 9.37
CA ALA A 84 -15.60 0.11 10.64
C ALA A 84 -15.18 -1.36 10.48
N GLU A 85 -15.35 -1.92 9.29
CA GLU A 85 -15.02 -3.31 8.99
C GLU A 85 -13.53 -3.53 8.71
N ARG A 86 -12.80 -2.48 8.33
CA ARG A 86 -11.38 -2.56 7.99
C ARG A 86 -10.56 -1.80 9.01
N ARG A 87 -9.93 -2.56 9.90
CA ARG A 87 -9.17 -2.02 11.03
C ARG A 87 -7.72 -2.47 11.00
N HIS A 88 -6.90 -1.76 11.76
CA HIS A 88 -5.50 -2.13 11.97
C HIS A 88 -5.43 -3.17 13.10
N ASP A 89 -5.98 -4.37 12.84
CA ASP A 89 -6.23 -5.39 13.86
C ASP A 89 -5.21 -6.53 13.89
N SER A 90 -4.23 -6.52 13.01
CA SER A 90 -3.28 -7.62 12.88
C SER A 90 -2.01 -7.18 12.16
N ALA A 91 -1.03 -8.09 12.07
CA ALA A 91 0.16 -7.89 11.26
C ALA A 91 -0.19 -7.95 9.77
N GLY A 92 0.52 -7.19 8.95
CA GLY A 92 0.39 -7.24 7.50
C GLY A 92 -0.74 -6.40 6.93
N VAL A 93 -1.32 -5.49 7.71
CA VAL A 93 -2.35 -4.57 7.21
C VAL A 93 -1.70 -3.47 6.38
N LEU A 94 -2.19 -3.30 5.15
CA LEU A 94 -1.76 -2.22 4.25
C LEU A 94 -2.68 -1.02 4.44
N SER A 95 -2.10 0.12 4.79
CA SER A 95 -2.84 1.33 5.11
C SER A 95 -2.14 2.55 4.54
N MET A 96 -2.89 3.64 4.31
CA MET A 96 -2.34 4.87 3.76
C MET A 96 -1.72 5.75 4.83
N ALA A 97 -0.48 6.16 4.60
CA ALA A 97 0.14 7.22 5.39
C ALA A 97 -0.50 8.57 4.99
N ASN A 98 -0.62 9.48 5.94
CA ASN A 98 -1.15 10.81 5.67
C ASN A 98 -0.60 11.80 6.70
N SER A 99 -0.86 13.09 6.46
CA SER A 99 -0.50 14.19 7.36
C SER A 99 -1.73 14.88 7.94
N GLY A 100 -2.83 14.16 8.03
CA GLY A 100 -4.12 14.64 8.53
C GLY A 100 -5.25 14.10 7.66
N GLU A 101 -6.46 14.55 7.92
CA GLU A 101 -7.62 14.11 7.15
C GLU A 101 -7.50 14.47 5.66
N HIS A 102 -7.85 13.52 4.80
CA HIS A 102 -7.95 13.73 3.36
C HIS A 102 -6.65 14.22 2.70
N THR A 103 -5.50 13.72 3.19
CA THR A 103 -4.18 14.07 2.63
C THR A 103 -3.45 12.86 2.06
N ASN A 104 -4.20 11.86 1.59
CA ASN A 104 -3.62 10.66 0.99
C ASN A 104 -2.94 10.98 -0.33
N GLY A 105 -1.83 10.33 -0.58
CA GLY A 105 -1.06 10.46 -1.82
C GLY A 105 -0.50 9.13 -2.27
N SER A 106 0.81 8.92 -2.17
CA SER A 106 1.45 7.67 -2.58
C SER A 106 2.04 6.88 -1.43
N GLN A 107 2.27 7.50 -0.27
CA GLN A 107 2.90 6.81 0.85
C GLN A 107 1.93 5.87 1.55
N PHE A 108 2.43 4.69 1.88
CA PHE A 108 1.67 3.67 2.58
C PHE A 108 2.53 3.02 3.66
N PHE A 109 1.89 2.28 4.56
CA PHE A 109 2.62 1.47 5.54
C PHE A 109 1.98 0.09 5.66
N ILE A 110 2.79 -0.87 6.10
CA ILE A 110 2.36 -2.24 6.39
C ILE A 110 2.71 -2.52 7.84
N THR A 111 1.74 -2.99 8.61
CA THR A 111 1.89 -3.16 10.06
C THR A 111 2.65 -4.43 10.43
N HIS A 112 3.36 -4.37 11.58
CA HIS A 112 3.98 -5.56 12.20
C HIS A 112 3.02 -6.27 13.16
N GLY A 113 1.96 -5.61 13.58
CA GLY A 113 0.97 -6.15 14.50
C GLY A 113 -0.21 -5.20 14.62
N PRO A 114 -1.13 -5.42 15.56
CA PRO A 114 -2.26 -4.52 15.73
C PRO A 114 -1.83 -3.09 16.08
N THR A 115 -2.45 -2.11 15.43
CA THR A 115 -2.22 -0.69 15.70
C THR A 115 -3.57 0.03 15.80
N PRO A 116 -4.40 -0.33 16.81
CA PRO A 116 -5.79 0.14 16.87
C PRO A 116 -5.94 1.66 17.01
N HIS A 117 -4.91 2.35 17.50
CA HIS A 117 -4.92 3.81 17.61
C HIS A 117 -4.97 4.51 16.24
N LEU A 118 -4.73 3.78 15.15
CA LEU A 118 -4.78 4.32 13.78
C LEU A 118 -6.16 4.11 13.12
N ASP A 119 -7.03 3.35 13.73
CA ASP A 119 -8.36 3.08 13.17
C ASP A 119 -9.15 4.38 13.01
N GLY A 120 -9.81 4.52 11.85
CA GLY A 120 -10.59 5.71 11.52
C GLY A 120 -9.75 6.93 11.09
N LYS A 121 -8.43 6.86 11.17
CA LYS A 121 -7.52 7.96 10.81
C LYS A 121 -6.72 7.67 9.54
N HIS A 122 -6.50 6.40 9.26
CA HIS A 122 -5.77 5.93 8.08
C HIS A 122 -6.62 4.90 7.35
N THR A 123 -6.64 4.99 6.02
CA THR A 123 -7.44 4.08 5.20
C THR A 123 -6.76 2.72 5.09
N VAL A 124 -7.37 1.69 5.66
CA VAL A 124 -6.97 0.29 5.46
C VAL A 124 -7.50 -0.14 4.11
N PHE A 125 -6.62 -0.59 3.21
CA PHE A 125 -7.03 -0.97 1.86
C PHE A 125 -6.41 -2.27 1.34
N GLY A 126 -5.72 -3.00 2.19
CA GLY A 126 -5.17 -4.30 1.81
C GLY A 126 -4.60 -5.08 2.98
N LYS A 127 -4.19 -6.31 2.67
CA LYS A 127 -3.55 -7.20 3.65
C LYS A 127 -2.57 -8.13 2.95
N VAL A 128 -1.41 -8.33 3.58
CA VAL A 128 -0.41 -9.29 3.11
C VAL A 128 -0.96 -10.70 3.24
N THR A 129 -1.03 -11.43 2.12
CA THR A 129 -1.49 -12.82 2.08
C THR A 129 -0.32 -13.80 1.97
N ASP A 130 0.84 -13.33 1.51
CA ASP A 130 2.06 -14.13 1.40
C ASP A 130 3.26 -13.21 1.58
N GLY A 131 4.26 -13.65 2.34
CA GLY A 131 5.46 -12.85 2.59
C GLY A 131 5.41 -12.03 3.87
N LEU A 132 4.59 -12.41 4.85
CA LEU A 132 4.54 -11.70 6.12
C LEU A 132 5.91 -11.71 6.83
N GLU A 133 6.67 -12.79 6.69
CA GLU A 133 8.04 -12.87 7.20
C GLU A 133 8.96 -11.82 6.56
N VAL A 134 8.70 -11.47 5.29
CA VAL A 134 9.46 -10.42 4.60
C VAL A 134 9.17 -9.05 5.21
N VAL A 135 7.92 -8.78 5.56
CA VAL A 135 7.54 -7.53 6.24
C VAL A 135 8.40 -7.34 7.50
N ASN A 136 8.59 -8.41 8.26
CA ASN A 136 9.37 -8.37 9.50
C ASN A 136 10.88 -8.23 9.25
N GLU A 137 11.37 -8.55 8.06
CA GLU A 137 12.78 -8.47 7.71
C GLU A 137 13.19 -7.14 7.06
N ILE A 138 12.24 -6.37 6.54
CA ILE A 138 12.52 -5.08 5.90
C ILE A 138 13.18 -4.14 6.90
N GLN A 139 14.24 -3.48 6.46
CA GLN A 139 14.97 -2.48 7.24
C GLN A 139 14.86 -1.11 6.58
N GLN A 140 15.03 -0.07 7.39
CA GLN A 140 14.97 1.31 6.88
C GLN A 140 16.00 1.51 5.78
N GLY A 141 15.54 2.03 4.65
CA GLY A 141 16.35 2.23 3.47
C GLY A 141 16.28 1.10 2.44
N ASP A 142 15.67 -0.04 2.77
CA ASP A 142 15.50 -1.13 1.81
C ASP A 142 14.62 -0.67 0.65
N PHE A 143 14.91 -1.17 -0.56
CA PHE A 143 14.21 -0.75 -1.78
C PHE A 143 13.11 -1.70 -2.18
N MET A 144 12.06 -1.11 -2.77
CA MET A 144 11.09 -1.85 -3.58
C MET A 144 11.69 -1.95 -4.98
N ASP A 145 12.28 -3.10 -5.30
CA ASP A 145 12.93 -3.27 -6.61
C ASP A 145 11.92 -3.16 -7.73
N LYS A 146 10.75 -3.74 -7.52
CA LYS A 146 9.64 -3.67 -8.44
C LYS A 146 8.32 -3.89 -7.70
N VAL A 147 7.27 -3.21 -8.16
CA VAL A 147 5.91 -3.43 -7.67
C VAL A 147 5.03 -3.73 -8.87
N VAL A 148 4.27 -4.83 -8.81
CA VAL A 148 3.46 -5.30 -9.93
C VAL A 148 2.03 -5.59 -9.49
N VAL A 149 1.10 -5.47 -10.43
CA VAL A 149 -0.28 -5.90 -10.24
C VAL A 149 -0.39 -7.33 -10.74
N LEU A 150 -0.68 -8.28 -9.84
CA LEU A 150 -0.81 -9.69 -10.20
C LEU A 150 -2.17 -10.00 -10.80
N GLN A 151 -3.23 -9.39 -10.24
CA GLN A 151 -4.58 -9.52 -10.78
C GLN A 151 -5.38 -8.26 -10.46
N LYS A 152 -6.37 -7.97 -11.29
CA LYS A 152 -7.31 -6.87 -11.11
C LYS A 152 -8.63 -7.20 -11.81
N ARG A 153 -9.66 -6.41 -11.51
CA ARG A 153 -10.97 -6.54 -12.16
C ARG A 153 -10.95 -5.83 -13.51
N ASP A 154 -11.90 -6.17 -14.36
CA ASP A 154 -12.00 -5.62 -15.72
C ASP A 154 -12.73 -4.29 -15.71
N HIS A 155 -12.05 -3.25 -15.24
CA HIS A 155 -12.50 -1.87 -15.33
C HIS A 155 -11.28 -0.93 -15.23
N VAL A 156 -11.49 0.33 -15.52
CA VAL A 156 -10.43 1.36 -15.45
C VAL A 156 -10.22 1.75 -13.98
N TYR A 157 -8.95 1.81 -13.58
CA TYR A 157 -8.55 2.24 -12.23
C TYR A 157 -8.02 3.67 -12.30
N GLU A 158 -8.88 4.62 -12.03
CA GLU A 158 -8.55 6.05 -11.98
C GLU A 158 -8.91 6.61 -10.62
N VAL A 159 -7.96 7.33 -10.01
CA VAL A 159 -8.16 7.97 -8.71
C VAL A 159 -8.93 9.28 -8.90
N GLU A 160 -9.90 9.51 -8.01
CA GLU A 160 -10.57 10.80 -7.89
C GLU A 160 -9.80 11.64 -6.88
N THR A 161 -9.27 12.78 -7.33
CA THR A 161 -8.41 13.65 -6.52
C THR A 161 -9.18 14.85 -5.98
N ILE A 162 -8.60 15.46 -4.96
CA ILE A 162 -9.11 16.71 -4.41
C ILE A 162 -8.45 17.90 -5.11
#